data_f414f5925f452e6a4ae6e86260e88d38
#
_entry.id   f414f5925f452e6a4ae6e86260e88d38
#
_cell.length_a   1.000
_cell.length_b   1.000
_cell.length_c   1.000
_cell.angle_alpha   90.00
_cell.angle_beta   90.00
_cell.angle_gamma   90.00
#
_symmetry.space_group_name_H-M   'P 1'
#
loop_
_entity.id
_entity.type
_entity.pdbx_description
1 polymer ?
#
loop_
_entity_poly.entity_id
_entity_poly.type
_entity_poly.pdbx_seq_one_letter_code
_entity_poly.pdbx_strand_id
1 'polypeptide(L)'
;MSFATAETFGNVKRKDRHMNIRIDTHSHTLASGHAYNTLREMAAMAAEKGLEGLALTEHAPEMPGSCQLYYFQNLRVVPRTLYNIHLLLGTELNIMDREGNVDLPQGVIRDLDIAIASLHTPCFKDERTQENVMQAYLSVMENPYIDIIGHPDDGRFPADYEVLAREAKRTGTLLEVNNSSLRPDGYRANTTENCLKMLEACKKEGTMVVFGSDAHFDLDIAEYPFAEELVRKTAFPEELVANTSYGKLISLLKHRKKV
;
A
#
# COMPACT_ATOMS: atom_id res chain seq x y z
N MET A 1 41.48 -12.18 14.30
CA MET A 1 40.01 -12.01 14.48
C MET A 1 39.36 -12.37 13.15
N SER A 2 38.73 -13.52 13.10
CA SER A 2 38.12 -14.08 11.89
C SER A 2 36.75 -13.43 11.70
N PHE A 3 36.52 -12.79 10.57
CA PHE A 3 35.20 -12.33 10.17
C PHE A 3 34.37 -13.55 9.76
N ALA A 4 33.27 -13.77 10.44
CA ALA A 4 32.31 -14.80 10.08
C ALA A 4 31.72 -14.47 8.70
N THR A 5 31.83 -15.43 7.81
CA THR A 5 31.25 -15.41 6.46
C THR A 5 29.74 -15.39 6.57
N ALA A 6 29.10 -14.44 5.86
CA ALA A 6 27.65 -14.37 5.71
C ALA A 6 27.12 -15.71 5.20
N GLU A 7 26.29 -16.38 6.02
CA GLU A 7 25.53 -17.53 5.58
C GLU A 7 24.55 -17.07 4.49
N THR A 8 24.67 -17.67 3.34
CA THR A 8 23.78 -17.53 2.20
C THR A 8 22.38 -17.93 2.62
N PHE A 9 21.49 -16.94 2.77
CA PHE A 9 20.06 -17.19 2.85
C PHE A 9 19.65 -17.88 1.55
N GLY A 10 19.28 -19.15 1.69
CA GLY A 10 19.00 -20.03 0.58
C GLY A 10 17.94 -19.46 -0.36
N ASN A 11 18.22 -19.55 -1.63
CA ASN A 11 17.35 -19.30 -2.76
C ASN A 11 16.07 -20.16 -2.63
N VAL A 12 15.07 -19.69 -1.91
CA VAL A 12 13.71 -20.26 -1.93
C VAL A 12 13.17 -19.96 -3.32
N LYS A 13 13.22 -20.95 -4.17
CA LYS A 13 12.70 -20.86 -5.54
C LYS A 13 11.26 -20.37 -5.49
N ARG A 14 10.96 -19.26 -6.17
CA ARG A 14 9.65 -18.63 -6.39
C ARG A 14 8.52 -19.59 -6.84
N LYS A 15 8.80 -20.89 -6.98
CA LYS A 15 7.87 -21.91 -7.52
C LYS A 15 6.63 -22.20 -6.65
N ASP A 16 6.61 -21.75 -5.39
CA ASP A 16 5.50 -22.02 -4.45
C ASP A 16 4.66 -20.76 -4.14
N ARG A 17 4.92 -19.62 -4.79
CA ARG A 17 4.11 -18.41 -4.61
C ARG A 17 2.77 -18.57 -5.33
N HIS A 18 1.68 -18.52 -4.58
CA HIS A 18 0.32 -18.71 -5.06
C HIS A 18 -0.17 -17.54 -5.94
N MET A 19 0.38 -16.33 -5.76
CA MET A 19 0.05 -15.12 -6.52
C MET A 19 1.29 -14.57 -7.22
N ASN A 20 1.14 -14.19 -8.50
CA ASN A 20 2.22 -13.60 -9.27
C ASN A 20 2.20 -12.07 -9.12
N ILE A 21 2.59 -11.55 -7.95
CA ILE A 21 2.68 -10.11 -7.71
C ILE A 21 3.90 -9.56 -8.44
N ARG A 22 3.70 -8.57 -9.31
CA ARG A 22 4.74 -7.98 -10.17
C ARG A 22 5.10 -6.55 -9.80
N ILE A 23 4.26 -5.88 -9.03
CA ILE A 23 4.49 -4.52 -8.55
C ILE A 23 4.25 -4.51 -7.04
N ASP A 24 5.19 -3.97 -6.28
CA ASP A 24 4.93 -3.61 -4.89
C ASP A 24 4.37 -2.19 -4.85
N THR A 25 3.19 -2.02 -4.26
CA THR A 25 2.45 -0.76 -4.32
C THR A 25 2.59 0.10 -3.08
N HIS A 26 3.30 -0.38 -2.04
CA HIS A 26 3.42 0.32 -0.77
C HIS A 26 4.82 0.10 -0.19
N SER A 27 5.65 1.13 -0.22
CA SER A 27 6.98 1.12 0.38
C SER A 27 7.46 2.53 0.73
N HIS A 28 8.41 2.60 1.67
CA HIS A 28 8.92 3.83 2.26
C HIS A 28 10.44 3.92 2.17
N THR A 29 10.94 5.15 2.08
CA THR A 29 12.36 5.45 2.12
C THR A 29 12.73 6.28 3.36
N LEU A 30 13.98 6.66 3.47
CA LEU A 30 14.46 7.61 4.50
C LEU A 30 13.61 8.89 4.61
N ALA A 31 12.89 9.25 3.54
CA ALA A 31 12.03 10.44 3.52
C ALA A 31 10.82 10.31 4.48
N SER A 32 10.35 9.11 4.75
CA SER A 32 9.30 8.83 5.74
C SER A 32 9.75 8.93 7.20
N GLY A 33 11.05 9.17 7.45
CA GLY A 33 11.62 9.44 8.77
C GLY A 33 11.86 8.21 9.65
N HIS A 34 11.16 7.12 9.42
CA HIS A 34 11.32 5.86 10.15
C HIS A 34 11.50 4.62 9.25
N ALA A 35 11.83 4.85 7.98
CA ALA A 35 12.38 3.86 7.08
C ALA A 35 13.88 4.10 6.86
N TYR A 36 14.63 3.11 6.35
CA TYR A 36 16.08 3.08 6.50
C TYR A 36 16.87 3.04 5.20
N ASN A 37 16.20 2.94 4.04
CA ASN A 37 16.86 2.87 2.75
C ASN A 37 16.57 4.09 1.88
N THR A 38 17.48 4.37 0.95
CA THR A 38 17.28 5.37 -0.09
C THR A 38 16.37 4.84 -1.20
N LEU A 39 15.77 5.74 -1.98
CA LEU A 39 15.02 5.40 -3.20
C LEU A 39 15.80 4.45 -4.12
N ARG A 40 17.12 4.65 -4.25
CA ARG A 40 17.94 3.82 -5.14
C ARG A 40 18.13 2.40 -4.62
N GLU A 41 18.30 2.22 -3.32
CA GLU A 41 18.45 0.90 -2.69
C GLU A 41 17.11 0.15 -2.79
N MET A 42 15.99 0.80 -2.51
CA MET A 42 14.66 0.21 -2.64
C MET A 42 14.39 -0.24 -4.10
N ALA A 43 14.69 0.62 -5.09
CA ALA A 43 14.51 0.29 -6.49
C ALA A 43 15.45 -0.83 -6.97
N ALA A 44 16.70 -0.86 -6.48
CA ALA A 44 17.66 -1.91 -6.81
C ALA A 44 17.19 -3.28 -6.28
N MET A 45 16.70 -3.33 -5.04
CA MET A 45 16.16 -4.55 -4.44
C MET A 45 14.89 -5.03 -5.17
N ALA A 46 13.99 -4.12 -5.53
CA ALA A 46 12.80 -4.47 -6.32
C ALA A 46 13.18 -5.10 -7.67
N ALA A 47 14.20 -4.55 -8.36
CA ALA A 47 14.73 -5.10 -9.60
C ALA A 47 15.39 -6.46 -9.38
N GLU A 48 16.20 -6.63 -8.33
CA GLU A 48 16.84 -7.90 -7.97
C GLU A 48 15.80 -9.00 -7.69
N LYS A 49 14.72 -8.65 -6.99
CA LYS A 49 13.58 -9.55 -6.74
C LYS A 49 12.72 -9.79 -8.00
N GLY A 50 13.04 -9.14 -9.12
CA GLY A 50 12.43 -9.33 -10.44
C GLY A 50 11.01 -8.76 -10.53
N LEU A 51 10.71 -7.67 -9.83
CA LEU A 51 9.48 -6.92 -10.01
C LEU A 51 9.49 -6.18 -11.36
N GLU A 52 8.30 -5.86 -11.88
CA GLU A 52 8.11 -4.95 -13.02
C GLU A 52 8.11 -3.50 -12.58
N GLY A 53 7.74 -3.25 -11.31
CA GLY A 53 7.70 -1.91 -10.76
C GLY A 53 7.62 -1.87 -9.23
N LEU A 54 7.91 -0.68 -8.71
CA LEU A 54 7.85 -0.35 -7.29
C LEU A 54 7.14 0.99 -7.12
N ALA A 55 6.19 1.07 -6.20
CA ALA A 55 5.67 2.35 -5.73
C ALA A 55 6.42 2.79 -4.47
N LEU A 56 6.92 4.02 -4.49
CA LEU A 56 7.48 4.69 -3.34
C LEU A 56 6.43 5.68 -2.84
N THR A 57 5.83 5.34 -1.71
CA THR A 57 4.62 5.99 -1.17
C THR A 57 4.90 6.56 0.21
N GLU A 58 5.81 7.56 0.25
CA GLU A 58 6.21 8.19 1.50
C GLU A 58 5.01 8.68 2.31
N HIS A 59 5.10 8.59 3.62
CA HIS A 59 4.12 9.20 4.50
C HIS A 59 3.98 10.69 4.25
N ALA A 60 2.75 11.18 4.18
CA ALA A 60 2.43 12.58 4.02
C ALA A 60 2.73 13.40 5.31
N PRO A 61 2.77 14.73 5.24
CA PRO A 61 3.43 15.60 6.24
C PRO A 61 2.94 15.52 7.68
N GLU A 62 1.69 15.13 7.93
CA GLU A 62 1.15 15.05 9.31
C GLU A 62 1.61 13.78 10.06
N MET A 63 2.22 12.81 9.37
CA MET A 63 2.89 11.70 10.03
C MET A 63 4.15 12.22 10.74
N PRO A 64 4.30 12.00 12.06
CA PRO A 64 5.45 12.48 12.81
C PRO A 64 6.80 11.99 12.24
N GLY A 65 7.67 12.93 11.93
CA GLY A 65 9.00 12.64 11.36
C GLY A 65 9.06 12.51 9.85
N SER A 66 7.92 12.60 9.16
CA SER A 66 7.86 12.47 7.71
C SER A 66 8.34 13.72 6.96
N CYS A 67 8.43 13.59 5.63
CA CYS A 67 8.88 14.64 4.74
C CYS A 67 7.82 15.73 4.53
N GLN A 68 8.29 16.91 4.16
CA GLN A 68 7.46 18.09 3.96
C GLN A 68 6.88 18.17 2.54
N LEU A 69 5.90 19.04 2.34
CA LEU A 69 5.22 19.30 1.06
C LEU A 69 6.17 19.41 -0.14
N TYR A 70 7.33 20.07 0.02
CA TYR A 70 8.30 20.23 -1.06
C TYR A 70 8.89 18.92 -1.59
N TYR A 71 8.96 17.89 -0.78
CA TYR A 71 9.40 16.56 -1.21
C TYR A 71 8.48 16.05 -2.34
N PHE A 72 7.18 16.06 -2.10
CA PHE A 72 6.19 15.58 -3.07
C PHE A 72 6.14 16.43 -4.33
N GLN A 73 6.22 17.75 -4.21
CA GLN A 73 6.28 18.66 -5.35
C GLN A 73 7.52 18.46 -6.22
N ASN A 74 8.63 18.01 -5.64
CA ASN A 74 9.89 17.82 -6.35
C ASN A 74 10.08 16.39 -6.89
N LEU A 75 9.19 15.44 -6.63
CA LEU A 75 9.25 14.08 -7.19
C LEU A 75 9.29 14.06 -8.73
N ARG A 76 8.90 15.14 -9.37
CA ARG A 76 9.01 15.35 -10.83
C ARG A 76 10.41 15.21 -11.41
N VAL A 77 11.48 15.40 -10.59
CA VAL A 77 12.89 15.28 -11.05
C VAL A 77 13.38 13.84 -11.04
N VAL A 78 12.63 12.94 -10.41
CA VAL A 78 13.01 11.52 -10.32
C VAL A 78 12.54 10.79 -11.58
N PRO A 79 13.42 10.01 -12.24
CA PRO A 79 13.02 9.23 -13.40
C PRO A 79 11.98 8.16 -13.04
N ARG A 80 11.02 7.93 -13.93
CA ARG A 80 9.97 6.90 -13.76
C ARG A 80 10.42 5.50 -14.17
N THR A 81 11.69 5.34 -14.52
CA THR A 81 12.32 4.05 -14.80
C THR A 81 13.73 4.05 -14.21
N LEU A 82 14.04 3.05 -13.41
CA LEU A 82 15.36 2.85 -12.81
C LEU A 82 15.63 1.34 -12.71
N TYR A 83 16.84 0.88 -12.98
CA TYR A 83 17.21 -0.54 -12.96
C TYR A 83 16.25 -1.44 -13.79
N ASN A 84 15.74 -0.91 -14.91
CA ASN A 84 14.79 -1.57 -15.82
C ASN A 84 13.42 -1.93 -15.19
N ILE A 85 13.04 -1.28 -14.09
CA ILE A 85 11.71 -1.38 -13.51
C ILE A 85 11.01 -0.02 -13.55
N HIS A 86 9.68 -0.04 -13.51
CA HIS A 86 8.87 1.17 -13.40
C HIS A 86 8.86 1.67 -11.95
N LEU A 87 8.99 2.99 -11.77
CA LEU A 87 8.79 3.65 -10.48
C LEU A 87 7.47 4.43 -10.53
N LEU A 88 6.61 4.15 -9.54
CA LEU A 88 5.43 4.94 -9.24
C LEU A 88 5.76 5.82 -8.03
N LEU A 89 5.87 7.12 -8.23
CA LEU A 89 6.24 8.07 -7.19
C LEU A 89 4.96 8.68 -6.60
N GLY A 90 4.68 8.32 -5.37
CA GLY A 90 3.41 8.58 -4.74
C GLY A 90 3.50 9.03 -3.29
N THR A 91 2.42 8.80 -2.59
CA THR A 91 2.28 9.14 -1.17
C THR A 91 1.35 8.18 -0.46
N GLU A 92 1.62 7.93 0.81
CA GLU A 92 0.64 7.44 1.76
C GLU A 92 0.10 8.63 2.56
N LEU A 93 -1.09 9.09 2.16
CA LEU A 93 -1.82 10.18 2.79
C LEU A 93 -2.39 9.76 4.13
N ASN A 94 -2.40 10.67 5.07
CA ASN A 94 -3.14 10.51 6.32
C ASN A 94 -4.60 10.97 6.12
N ILE A 95 -5.57 10.11 6.42
CA ILE A 95 -6.96 10.51 6.56
C ILE A 95 -7.08 11.20 7.91
N MET A 96 -7.43 12.49 7.92
CA MET A 96 -7.34 13.35 9.09
C MET A 96 -8.59 13.36 9.95
N ASP A 97 -9.74 13.14 9.34
CA ASP A 97 -11.05 13.22 9.97
C ASP A 97 -12.11 12.41 9.21
N ARG A 98 -13.32 12.34 9.77
CA ARG A 98 -14.44 11.64 9.17
C ARG A 98 -14.96 12.28 7.87
N GLU A 99 -14.67 13.55 7.63
CA GLU A 99 -15.00 14.23 6.38
C GLU A 99 -14.10 13.78 5.23
N GLY A 100 -13.06 12.97 5.49
CA GLY A 100 -12.12 12.44 4.50
C GLY A 100 -11.07 13.46 4.05
N ASN A 101 -10.80 14.48 4.85
CA ASN A 101 -9.70 15.41 4.60
C ASN A 101 -8.36 14.67 4.70
N VAL A 102 -7.44 15.04 3.82
CA VAL A 102 -6.08 14.49 3.78
C VAL A 102 -5.04 15.58 3.87
N ASP A 103 -3.83 15.25 4.23
CA ASP A 103 -2.76 16.17 4.61
C ASP A 103 -1.87 16.66 3.45
N LEU A 104 -2.25 16.40 2.21
CA LEU A 104 -1.64 17.04 1.04
C LEU A 104 -2.68 17.81 0.20
N PRO A 105 -2.31 18.97 -0.36
CA PRO A 105 -3.19 19.69 -1.28
C PRO A 105 -3.54 18.84 -2.51
N GLN A 106 -4.80 18.89 -2.95
CA GLN A 106 -5.30 18.12 -4.08
C GLN A 106 -4.47 18.29 -5.36
N GLY A 107 -3.97 19.52 -5.63
CA GLY A 107 -3.11 19.79 -6.80
C GLY A 107 -1.78 19.02 -6.75
N VAL A 108 -1.24 18.77 -5.55
CA VAL A 108 -0.02 17.96 -5.38
C VAL A 108 -0.35 16.49 -5.57
N ILE A 109 -1.42 16.01 -4.94
CA ILE A 109 -1.86 14.61 -5.09
C ILE A 109 -2.09 14.28 -6.56
N ARG A 110 -2.79 15.14 -7.31
CA ARG A 110 -3.03 14.99 -8.75
C ARG A 110 -1.74 14.79 -9.56
N ASP A 111 -0.63 15.40 -9.13
CA ASP A 111 0.64 15.37 -9.85
C ASP A 111 1.55 14.18 -9.49
N LEU A 112 1.11 13.32 -8.57
CA LEU A 112 1.76 12.04 -8.22
C LEU A 112 1.32 10.92 -9.17
N ASP A 113 1.99 9.78 -9.10
CA ASP A 113 1.69 8.62 -9.95
C ASP A 113 0.70 7.66 -9.29
N ILE A 114 0.64 7.65 -7.94
CA ILE A 114 -0.23 6.80 -7.11
C ILE A 114 -0.46 7.46 -5.75
N ALA A 115 -1.65 7.32 -5.18
CA ALA A 115 -1.96 7.77 -3.83
C ALA A 115 -2.69 6.70 -3.03
N ILE A 116 -2.13 6.38 -1.88
CA ILE A 116 -2.75 5.56 -0.83
C ILE A 116 -3.33 6.52 0.21
N ALA A 117 -4.49 6.22 0.76
CA ALA A 117 -5.05 6.94 1.90
C ALA A 117 -5.25 5.96 3.07
N SER A 118 -4.67 6.29 4.21
CA SER A 118 -4.60 5.41 5.38
C SER A 118 -5.06 6.12 6.66
N LEU A 119 -5.62 5.35 7.58
CA LEU A 119 -5.89 5.81 8.94
C LEU A 119 -4.70 5.52 9.84
N HIS A 120 -4.13 6.58 10.40
CA HIS A 120 -3.02 6.49 11.35
C HIS A 120 -3.38 7.10 12.70
N THR A 121 -3.03 6.39 13.77
CA THR A 121 -3.35 6.81 15.15
C THR A 121 -2.90 8.24 15.49
N PRO A 122 -1.71 8.73 15.10
CA PRO A 122 -1.28 10.08 15.42
C PRO A 122 -1.97 11.17 14.58
N CYS A 123 -2.63 10.81 13.47
CA CYS A 123 -3.14 11.77 12.49
C CYS A 123 -4.66 11.91 12.51
N PHE A 124 -5.40 10.83 12.76
CA PHE A 124 -6.87 10.84 12.78
C PHE A 124 -7.39 11.54 14.03
N LYS A 125 -8.18 12.61 13.85
CA LYS A 125 -8.59 13.56 14.89
C LYS A 125 -9.88 13.21 15.57
N ASP A 126 -10.77 12.46 14.90
CA ASP A 126 -12.06 12.06 15.47
C ASP A 126 -11.94 10.83 16.37
N GLU A 127 -12.99 10.58 17.16
CA GLU A 127 -13.12 9.31 17.87
C GLU A 127 -13.13 8.14 16.88
N ARG A 128 -12.38 7.10 17.18
CA ARG A 128 -12.27 5.92 16.33
C ARG A 128 -13.46 4.96 16.49
N THR A 129 -14.68 5.50 16.45
CA THR A 129 -15.90 4.70 16.36
C THR A 129 -16.04 4.12 14.95
N GLN A 130 -16.75 3.01 14.81
CA GLN A 130 -17.03 2.43 13.49
C GLN A 130 -17.74 3.42 12.57
N GLU A 131 -18.63 4.25 13.10
CA GLU A 131 -19.36 5.28 12.35
C GLU A 131 -18.40 6.30 11.75
N ASN A 132 -17.52 6.92 12.56
CA ASN A 132 -16.57 7.92 12.10
C ASN A 132 -15.53 7.34 11.12
N VAL A 133 -15.03 6.12 11.41
CA VAL A 133 -14.08 5.41 10.55
C VAL A 133 -14.71 5.09 9.19
N MET A 134 -15.93 4.57 9.18
CA MET A 134 -16.62 4.29 7.93
C MET A 134 -16.92 5.56 7.15
N GLN A 135 -17.37 6.62 7.81
CA GLN A 135 -17.59 7.90 7.15
C GLN A 135 -16.30 8.45 6.53
N ALA A 136 -15.17 8.36 7.23
CA ALA A 136 -13.85 8.76 6.71
C ALA A 136 -13.47 7.97 5.44
N TYR A 137 -13.60 6.65 5.47
CA TYR A 137 -13.32 5.82 4.29
C TYR A 137 -14.24 6.15 3.12
N LEU A 138 -15.54 6.26 3.36
CA LEU A 138 -16.51 6.58 2.31
C LEU A 138 -16.24 7.96 1.70
N SER A 139 -15.93 8.95 2.53
CA SER A 139 -15.64 10.32 2.07
C SER A 139 -14.35 10.38 1.25
N VAL A 140 -13.27 9.74 1.73
CA VAL A 140 -11.98 9.78 1.03
C VAL A 140 -12.01 9.02 -0.30
N MET A 141 -12.80 7.94 -0.41
CA MET A 141 -12.96 7.18 -1.66
C MET A 141 -13.65 7.97 -2.77
N GLU A 142 -14.42 9.03 -2.47
CA GLU A 142 -14.99 9.93 -3.47
C GLU A 142 -13.94 10.84 -4.14
N ASN A 143 -12.77 10.97 -3.53
CA ASN A 143 -11.69 11.75 -4.12
C ASN A 143 -11.15 11.04 -5.38
N PRO A 144 -11.17 11.71 -6.56
CA PRO A 144 -10.76 11.10 -7.83
C PRO A 144 -9.25 10.84 -7.93
N TYR A 145 -8.46 11.30 -6.96
CA TYR A 145 -7.01 11.14 -6.92
C TYR A 145 -6.54 10.15 -5.84
N ILE A 146 -7.44 9.48 -5.15
CA ILE A 146 -7.11 8.42 -4.19
C ILE A 146 -7.33 7.06 -4.86
N ASP A 147 -6.26 6.30 -5.01
CA ASP A 147 -6.27 5.02 -5.71
C ASP A 147 -6.51 3.82 -4.78
N ILE A 148 -5.95 3.89 -3.58
CA ILE A 148 -5.89 2.77 -2.65
C ILE A 148 -6.30 3.22 -1.25
N ILE A 149 -7.06 2.39 -0.54
CA ILE A 149 -7.21 2.48 0.92
C ILE A 149 -6.15 1.55 1.53
N GLY A 150 -5.20 2.13 2.28
CA GLY A 150 -4.10 1.43 2.91
C GLY A 150 -4.53 0.71 4.18
N HIS A 151 -4.02 -0.50 4.40
CA HIS A 151 -4.21 -1.37 5.58
C HIS A 151 -5.56 -1.20 6.32
N PRO A 152 -6.72 -1.33 5.66
CA PRO A 152 -8.04 -1.14 6.28
C PRO A 152 -8.38 -2.26 7.27
N ASP A 153 -7.52 -3.25 7.41
CA ASP A 153 -7.60 -4.37 8.35
C ASP A 153 -7.20 -4.01 9.80
N ASP A 154 -6.64 -2.81 10.02
CA ASP A 154 -6.24 -2.37 11.36
C ASP A 154 -7.43 -2.19 12.30
N GLY A 155 -7.63 -3.14 13.22
CA GLY A 155 -8.75 -3.14 14.16
C GLY A 155 -8.76 -2.00 15.19
N ARG A 156 -7.72 -1.16 15.22
CA ARG A 156 -7.75 0.11 15.97
C ARG A 156 -8.69 1.13 15.31
N PHE A 157 -9.08 0.87 14.06
CA PHE A 157 -10.04 1.61 13.26
C PHE A 157 -11.13 0.64 12.77
N PRO A 158 -12.16 0.37 13.59
CA PRO A 158 -13.16 -0.65 13.29
C PRO A 158 -13.96 -0.30 12.02
N ALA A 159 -14.05 -1.24 11.09
CA ALA A 159 -14.72 -1.06 9.81
C ALA A 159 -15.81 -2.11 9.54
N ASP A 160 -16.79 -1.75 8.71
CA ASP A 160 -17.72 -2.67 8.08
C ASP A 160 -17.19 -3.07 6.70
N TYR A 161 -16.64 -4.26 6.60
CA TYR A 161 -15.96 -4.71 5.38
C TYR A 161 -16.92 -5.01 4.21
N GLU A 162 -18.19 -5.32 4.48
CA GLU A 162 -19.18 -5.49 3.40
C GLU A 162 -19.52 -4.14 2.75
N VAL A 163 -19.73 -3.11 3.57
CA VAL A 163 -19.94 -1.74 3.09
C VAL A 163 -18.67 -1.23 2.39
N LEU A 164 -17.50 -1.41 3.00
CA LEU A 164 -16.23 -0.95 2.46
C LEU A 164 -15.94 -1.56 1.08
N ALA A 165 -16.10 -2.87 0.93
CA ALA A 165 -15.86 -3.56 -0.34
C ALA A 165 -16.83 -3.08 -1.44
N ARG A 166 -18.12 -2.94 -1.13
CA ARG A 166 -19.12 -2.46 -2.08
C ARG A 166 -18.79 -1.03 -2.56
N GLU A 167 -18.46 -0.14 -1.64
CA GLU A 167 -18.16 1.25 -1.98
C GLU A 167 -16.83 1.39 -2.70
N ALA A 168 -15.81 0.61 -2.34
CA ALA A 168 -14.55 0.57 -3.06
C ALA A 168 -14.75 0.14 -4.53
N LYS A 169 -15.61 -0.87 -4.78
CA LYS A 169 -15.99 -1.25 -6.14
C LYS A 169 -16.71 -0.11 -6.87
N ARG A 170 -17.66 0.55 -6.22
CA ARG A 170 -18.45 1.65 -6.81
C ARG A 170 -17.55 2.81 -7.24
N THR A 171 -16.60 3.18 -6.40
CA THR A 171 -15.69 4.32 -6.64
C THR A 171 -14.46 3.95 -7.48
N GLY A 172 -14.21 2.65 -7.72
CA GLY A 172 -13.01 2.17 -8.39
C GLY A 172 -11.75 2.29 -7.52
N THR A 173 -11.90 2.37 -6.19
CA THR A 173 -10.79 2.39 -5.25
C THR A 173 -10.35 0.96 -4.95
N LEU A 174 -9.04 0.72 -4.86
CA LEU A 174 -8.48 -0.58 -4.48
C LEU A 174 -8.42 -0.70 -2.96
N LEU A 175 -8.61 -1.92 -2.43
CA LEU A 175 -8.39 -2.19 -1.00
C LEU A 175 -7.05 -2.93 -0.84
N GLU A 176 -6.23 -2.46 0.08
CA GLU A 176 -4.91 -3.05 0.29
C GLU A 176 -4.98 -4.32 1.15
N VAL A 177 -4.26 -5.35 0.70
CA VAL A 177 -3.82 -6.49 1.51
C VAL A 177 -2.38 -6.20 1.91
N ASN A 178 -2.19 -5.65 3.10
CA ASN A 178 -0.92 -5.15 3.59
C ASN A 178 -0.18 -6.24 4.37
N ASN A 179 0.98 -6.66 3.86
CA ASN A 179 1.72 -7.76 4.50
C ASN A 179 2.33 -7.37 5.85
N SER A 180 2.79 -6.12 6.01
CA SER A 180 3.33 -5.63 7.28
C SER A 180 2.26 -5.61 8.38
N SER A 181 1.01 -5.26 8.01
CA SER A 181 -0.15 -5.30 8.91
C SER A 181 -0.40 -6.68 9.49
N LEU A 182 -0.12 -7.74 8.72
CA LEU A 182 -0.41 -9.13 9.09
C LEU A 182 0.72 -9.80 9.89
N ARG A 183 1.82 -9.11 10.17
CA ARG A 183 2.93 -9.66 10.95
C ARG A 183 2.48 -9.98 12.36
N PRO A 184 2.84 -11.17 12.91
CA PRO A 184 2.46 -11.55 14.29
C PRO A 184 3.05 -10.65 15.37
N ASP A 185 4.19 -10.01 15.10
CA ASP A 185 4.88 -9.06 15.97
C ASP A 185 4.49 -7.59 15.71
N GLY A 186 3.46 -7.37 14.86
CA GLY A 186 2.97 -6.05 14.49
C GLY A 186 2.21 -5.34 15.61
N TYR A 187 2.09 -4.02 15.50
CA TYR A 187 1.41 -3.16 16.48
C TYR A 187 -0.07 -2.91 16.15
N ARG A 188 -0.53 -3.32 14.96
CA ARG A 188 -1.94 -3.22 14.53
C ARG A 188 -2.78 -4.32 15.18
N ALA A 189 -4.06 -4.10 15.37
CA ALA A 189 -4.94 -4.99 16.12
C ALA A 189 -5.86 -5.81 15.20
N ASN A 190 -6.09 -7.10 15.53
CA ASN A 190 -7.07 -7.98 14.87
C ASN A 190 -6.92 -8.08 13.34
N THR A 191 -5.75 -7.81 12.80
CA THR A 191 -5.50 -7.65 11.37
C THR A 191 -5.83 -8.89 10.56
N THR A 192 -5.43 -10.07 11.03
CA THR A 192 -5.69 -11.35 10.35
C THR A 192 -7.20 -11.61 10.18
N GLU A 193 -7.98 -11.45 11.27
CA GLU A 193 -9.43 -11.67 11.23
C GLU A 193 -10.11 -10.65 10.31
N ASN A 194 -9.71 -9.40 10.42
CA ASN A 194 -10.25 -8.30 9.64
C ASN A 194 -9.92 -8.43 8.15
N CYS A 195 -8.68 -8.78 7.82
CA CYS A 195 -8.28 -9.02 6.43
C CYS A 195 -9.04 -10.20 5.81
N LEU A 196 -9.30 -11.27 6.57
CA LEU A 196 -10.15 -12.38 6.10
C LEU A 196 -11.56 -11.90 5.78
N LYS A 197 -12.20 -11.10 6.67
CA LYS A 197 -13.53 -10.51 6.42
C LYS A 197 -13.51 -9.62 5.17
N MET A 198 -12.48 -8.80 5.02
CA MET A 198 -12.31 -7.94 3.86
C MET A 198 -12.19 -8.74 2.56
N LEU A 199 -11.34 -9.78 2.54
CA LEU A 199 -11.16 -10.63 1.37
C LEU A 199 -12.46 -11.35 0.97
N GLU A 200 -13.22 -11.91 1.93
CA GLU A 200 -14.51 -12.53 1.64
C GLU A 200 -15.53 -11.52 1.12
N ALA A 201 -15.58 -10.31 1.67
CA ALA A 201 -16.44 -9.24 1.17
C ALA A 201 -16.03 -8.81 -0.25
N CYS A 202 -14.73 -8.61 -0.51
CA CYS A 202 -14.22 -8.27 -1.83
C CYS A 202 -14.52 -9.36 -2.87
N LYS A 203 -14.37 -10.62 -2.50
CA LYS A 203 -14.69 -11.75 -3.36
C LYS A 203 -16.17 -11.80 -3.71
N LYS A 204 -17.05 -11.58 -2.73
CA LYS A 204 -18.52 -11.53 -2.91
C LYS A 204 -18.94 -10.39 -3.83
N GLU A 205 -18.38 -9.20 -3.64
CA GLU A 205 -18.71 -8.01 -4.40
C GLU A 205 -17.99 -7.93 -5.76
N GLY A 206 -16.88 -8.67 -5.94
CA GLY A 206 -15.98 -8.55 -7.10
C GLY A 206 -15.16 -7.26 -7.03
N THR A 207 -14.72 -6.87 -5.84
CA THR A 207 -13.88 -5.69 -5.57
C THR A 207 -12.43 -6.02 -5.76
N MET A 208 -11.70 -5.14 -6.44
CA MET A 208 -10.27 -5.31 -6.66
C MET A 208 -9.48 -5.05 -5.39
N VAL A 209 -8.50 -5.91 -5.12
CA VAL A 209 -7.50 -5.71 -4.07
C VAL A 209 -6.11 -5.49 -4.66
N VAL A 210 -5.21 -4.95 -3.86
CA VAL A 210 -3.81 -4.74 -4.22
C VAL A 210 -2.91 -5.19 -3.08
N PHE A 211 -1.76 -5.79 -3.39
CA PHE A 211 -0.78 -6.19 -2.38
C PHE A 211 0.24 -5.09 -2.15
N GLY A 212 0.47 -4.74 -0.89
CA GLY A 212 1.54 -3.86 -0.43
C GLY A 212 2.41 -4.56 0.59
N SER A 213 3.74 -4.43 0.46
CA SER A 213 4.66 -4.90 1.51
C SER A 213 4.66 -3.98 2.73
N ASP A 214 4.44 -2.69 2.49
CA ASP A 214 4.64 -1.62 3.48
C ASP A 214 6.07 -1.65 4.02
N ALA A 215 7.02 -1.88 3.08
CA ALA A 215 8.43 -2.07 3.39
C ALA A 215 9.07 -0.77 3.88
N HIS A 216 9.65 -0.82 5.07
CA HIS A 216 10.47 0.23 5.68
C HIS A 216 11.97 -0.11 5.63
N PHE A 217 12.28 -1.29 5.11
CA PHE A 217 13.61 -1.79 4.83
C PHE A 217 13.60 -2.59 3.51
N ASP A 218 14.65 -2.51 2.72
CA ASP A 218 14.69 -3.05 1.37
C ASP A 218 14.44 -4.58 1.30
N LEU A 219 14.86 -5.33 2.30
CA LEU A 219 14.64 -6.77 2.36
C LEU A 219 13.16 -7.17 2.41
N ASP A 220 12.29 -6.28 2.91
CA ASP A 220 10.84 -6.53 3.01
C ASP A 220 10.09 -6.28 1.68
N ILE A 221 10.72 -5.65 0.68
CA ILE A 221 10.11 -5.43 -0.64
C ILE A 221 9.70 -6.77 -1.26
N ALA A 222 8.46 -6.82 -1.77
CA ALA A 222 7.89 -8.00 -2.41
C ALA A 222 7.85 -9.26 -1.50
N GLU A 223 7.92 -9.09 -0.19
CA GLU A 223 7.70 -10.17 0.77
C GLU A 223 6.24 -10.14 1.22
N TYR A 224 5.48 -11.20 0.85
CA TYR A 224 4.04 -11.30 1.13
C TYR A 224 3.62 -12.59 1.83
N PRO A 225 4.44 -13.22 2.69
CA PRO A 225 4.13 -14.56 3.21
C PRO A 225 2.80 -14.63 3.96
N PHE A 226 2.46 -13.60 4.73
CA PHE A 226 1.22 -13.55 5.52
C PHE A 226 0.00 -13.25 4.64
N ALA A 227 0.13 -12.29 3.72
CA ALA A 227 -0.92 -11.94 2.77
C ALA A 227 -1.26 -13.12 1.83
N GLU A 228 -0.24 -13.79 1.29
CA GLU A 228 -0.42 -15.00 0.45
C GLU A 228 -1.12 -16.13 1.21
N GLU A 229 -0.85 -16.31 2.49
CA GLU A 229 -1.53 -17.32 3.32
C GLU A 229 -3.03 -17.03 3.42
N LEU A 230 -3.43 -15.78 3.65
CA LEU A 230 -4.85 -15.41 3.78
C LEU A 230 -5.58 -15.51 2.44
N VAL A 231 -4.95 -15.08 1.35
CA VAL A 231 -5.50 -15.23 0.00
C VAL A 231 -5.72 -16.70 -0.35
N ARG A 232 -4.78 -17.58 0.02
CA ARG A 232 -4.93 -19.03 -0.15
C ARG A 232 -6.06 -19.59 0.71
N LYS A 233 -6.19 -19.16 1.97
CA LYS A 233 -7.25 -19.60 2.90
C LYS A 233 -8.65 -19.25 2.38
N THR A 234 -8.81 -18.07 1.78
CA THR A 234 -10.07 -17.59 1.22
C THR A 234 -10.33 -18.07 -0.21
N ALA A 235 -9.38 -18.75 -0.85
CA ALA A 235 -9.39 -19.05 -2.27
C ALA A 235 -9.75 -17.79 -3.09
N PHE A 236 -9.06 -16.68 -2.80
CA PHE A 236 -9.32 -15.40 -3.42
C PHE A 236 -8.91 -15.43 -4.91
N PRO A 237 -9.76 -14.96 -5.84
CA PRO A 237 -9.50 -15.05 -7.26
C PRO A 237 -8.39 -14.09 -7.70
N GLU A 238 -7.41 -14.59 -8.45
CA GLU A 238 -6.25 -13.80 -8.93
C GLU A 238 -6.67 -12.67 -9.87
N GLU A 239 -7.77 -12.85 -10.60
CA GLU A 239 -8.33 -11.81 -11.47
C GLU A 239 -8.76 -10.55 -10.68
N LEU A 240 -9.05 -10.66 -9.39
CA LEU A 240 -9.37 -9.54 -8.51
C LEU A 240 -8.13 -8.93 -7.84
N VAL A 241 -6.93 -9.39 -8.13
CA VAL A 241 -5.67 -8.80 -7.66
C VAL A 241 -5.12 -7.84 -8.71
N ALA A 242 -4.98 -6.56 -8.36
CA ALA A 242 -4.66 -5.49 -9.30
C ALA A 242 -3.21 -5.50 -9.80
N ASN A 243 -2.25 -5.85 -8.95
CA ASN A 243 -0.81 -5.68 -9.21
C ASN A 243 -0.09 -6.96 -9.68
N THR A 244 -0.82 -7.82 -10.40
CA THR A 244 -0.26 -9.00 -11.07
C THR A 244 0.52 -8.66 -12.35
N SER A 245 0.36 -7.45 -12.90
CA SER A 245 1.19 -6.85 -13.94
C SER A 245 1.13 -5.34 -13.89
N TYR A 246 2.17 -4.67 -14.41
CA TYR A 246 2.21 -3.21 -14.46
C TYR A 246 1.02 -2.64 -15.27
N GLY A 247 0.76 -3.19 -16.45
CA GLY A 247 -0.34 -2.71 -17.30
C GLY A 247 -1.72 -2.84 -16.64
N LYS A 248 -1.97 -3.94 -15.91
CA LYS A 248 -3.22 -4.12 -15.17
C LYS A 248 -3.36 -3.07 -14.07
N LEU A 249 -2.32 -2.87 -13.24
CA LEU A 249 -2.36 -1.88 -12.16
C LEU A 249 -2.64 -0.48 -12.72
N ILE A 250 -1.86 -0.01 -13.69
CA ILE A 250 -2.01 1.33 -14.27
C ILE A 250 -3.42 1.56 -14.84
N SER A 251 -4.02 0.54 -15.43
CA SER A 251 -5.39 0.65 -15.96
C SER A 251 -6.46 0.85 -14.89
N LEU A 252 -6.17 0.49 -13.64
CA LEU A 252 -7.08 0.55 -12.49
C LEU A 252 -6.85 1.80 -11.62
N LEU A 253 -5.68 2.46 -11.72
CA LEU A 253 -5.43 3.69 -10.96
C LEU A 253 -6.33 4.82 -11.46
N LYS A 254 -6.93 5.58 -10.54
CA LYS A 254 -7.74 6.77 -10.83
C LYS A 254 -6.87 7.89 -11.41
N HIS A 255 -5.63 7.97 -10.95
CA HIS A 255 -4.61 8.85 -11.46
C HIS A 255 -4.09 8.43 -12.83
N ARG A 256 -4.89 8.43 -13.84
CA ARG A 256 -4.37 8.15 -15.18
C ARG A 256 -3.53 9.32 -15.66
N LYS A 257 -2.25 9.39 -15.30
CA LYS A 257 -1.30 10.17 -16.09
C LYS A 257 -1.15 9.46 -17.42
N LYS A 258 -1.52 10.17 -18.48
CA LYS A 258 -1.11 9.79 -19.84
C LYS A 258 0.41 9.82 -19.84
N VAL A 259 1.03 8.65 -19.76
CA VAL A 259 2.44 8.45 -20.03
C VAL A 259 2.65 8.62 -21.52
#